data_d25ef280b070745c9838fa895794a036
#
_entry.id   d25ef280b070745c9838fa895794a036
#
_cell.length_a   1.000
_cell.length_b   1.000
_cell.length_c   1.000
_cell.angle_alpha   90.00
_cell.angle_beta   90.00
_cell.angle_gamma   90.00
#
_symmetry.space_group_name_H-M   'P 1'
#
loop_
_entity.id
_entity.type
_entity.pdbx_description
1 polymer ?
#
loop_
_entity_poly.entity_id
_entity_poly.type
_entity_poly.pdbx_seq_one_letter_code
_entity_poly.pdbx_strand_id
1 'polypeptide(L)'
;MLSAKDVVKAHKVLSGVVANTPLDYDHYLSEKYGAKIYLKKENAQRVRSFKIRGAYYAISQLTKEERERGVVCASAGNHAQGVAYTCNEMKIPATIFMPITTPQQKIGQVRFFGGDFVTIKLVGDTFDASAKAAQDYTVAENRTFIDPFDDPYVQAGQGTVAYEILEEARKESIDFDTVLVPVGGGGLIAGVSTYIKETNPAIEVLGVEANGARSMKAAFEAGGPVKLKEIDKFADGIAVQKVGQLTYEATRKNVETLIGVDEGLISETLIDLYSKQGIVAEPAGAASVAALEVLSDYIKGKTIC
;
A
#
# COMPACT_ATOMS: atom_id res chain seq x y z
N MET A 1 11.66 -11.72 -11.03
CA MET A 1 10.42 -11.86 -10.24
C MET A 1 10.74 -11.62 -8.77
N LEU A 2 9.88 -10.93 -8.04
CA LEU A 2 9.98 -10.72 -6.59
C LEU A 2 10.02 -12.08 -5.85
N SER A 3 10.78 -12.15 -4.75
CA SER A 3 10.90 -13.35 -3.91
C SER A 3 10.87 -13.00 -2.41
N ALA A 4 10.61 -14.00 -1.55
CA ALA A 4 10.69 -13.81 -0.10
C ALA A 4 12.09 -13.37 0.35
N LYS A 5 13.16 -13.78 -0.35
CA LYS A 5 14.53 -13.34 -0.06
C LYS A 5 14.70 -11.83 -0.25
N ASP A 6 14.03 -11.24 -1.25
CA ASP A 6 14.09 -9.80 -1.49
C ASP A 6 13.34 -9.02 -0.40
N VAL A 7 12.21 -9.55 0.07
CA VAL A 7 11.49 -9.01 1.23
C VAL A 7 12.36 -9.04 2.50
N VAL A 8 13.07 -10.14 2.76
CA VAL A 8 14.00 -10.24 3.90
C VAL A 8 15.14 -9.23 3.80
N LYS A 9 15.69 -9.00 2.59
CA LYS A 9 16.69 -7.94 2.37
C LYS A 9 16.10 -6.56 2.66
N ALA A 10 14.89 -6.29 2.15
CA ALA A 10 14.20 -5.03 2.40
C ALA A 10 13.97 -4.81 3.91
N HIS A 11 13.52 -5.83 4.63
CA HIS A 11 13.32 -5.74 6.09
C HIS A 11 14.61 -5.35 6.82
N LYS A 12 15.76 -5.95 6.45
CA LYS A 12 17.05 -5.59 7.07
C LYS A 12 17.42 -4.11 6.86
N VAL A 13 17.15 -3.56 5.68
CA VAL A 13 17.41 -2.15 5.36
C VAL A 13 16.43 -1.24 6.10
N LEU A 14 15.18 -1.66 6.24
CA LEU A 14 14.11 -0.89 6.88
C LEU A 14 14.16 -0.91 8.41
N SER A 15 14.93 -1.84 9.00
CA SER A 15 15.09 -1.94 10.46
C SER A 15 15.61 -0.63 11.05
N GLY A 16 14.90 -0.09 12.05
CA GLY A 16 15.19 1.20 12.67
C GLY A 16 14.71 2.44 11.89
N VAL A 17 14.31 2.25 10.62
CA VAL A 17 13.76 3.33 9.77
C VAL A 17 12.25 3.41 9.89
N VAL A 18 11.57 2.29 9.64
CA VAL A 18 10.12 2.19 9.78
C VAL A 18 9.74 1.75 11.20
N ALA A 19 8.54 2.09 11.64
CA ALA A 19 8.01 1.54 12.86
C ALA A 19 7.64 0.06 12.63
N ASN A 20 7.98 -0.82 13.60
CA ASN A 20 7.35 -2.13 13.69
C ASN A 20 5.93 -1.89 14.21
N THR A 21 4.96 -1.86 13.31
CA THR A 21 3.58 -1.50 13.65
C THR A 21 2.89 -2.63 14.42
N PRO A 22 1.95 -2.31 15.31
CA PRO A 22 1.25 -3.33 16.09
C PRO A 22 0.51 -4.34 15.22
N LEU A 23 0.50 -5.59 15.65
CA LEU A 23 -0.37 -6.66 15.19
C LEU A 23 -1.29 -7.02 16.36
N ASP A 24 -2.42 -6.35 16.47
CA ASP A 24 -3.28 -6.45 17.65
C ASP A 24 -4.47 -7.38 17.41
N TYR A 25 -4.75 -8.23 18.39
CA TYR A 25 -6.01 -8.97 18.46
C TYR A 25 -7.16 -8.00 18.71
N ASP A 26 -8.16 -8.04 17.82
CA ASP A 26 -9.34 -7.18 17.93
C ASP A 26 -10.51 -7.91 18.56
N HIS A 27 -10.78 -7.62 19.83
CA HIS A 27 -11.86 -8.27 20.59
C HIS A 27 -13.25 -7.99 20.02
N TYR A 28 -13.50 -6.73 19.62
CA TYR A 28 -14.80 -6.33 19.09
C TYR A 28 -15.14 -7.03 17.77
N LEU A 29 -14.22 -7.00 16.80
CA LEU A 29 -14.42 -7.67 15.51
C LEU A 29 -14.46 -9.19 15.67
N SER A 30 -13.64 -9.74 16.57
CA SER A 30 -13.62 -11.19 16.83
C SER A 30 -14.94 -11.70 17.38
N GLU A 31 -15.53 -10.98 18.34
CA GLU A 31 -16.86 -11.31 18.88
C GLU A 31 -17.96 -11.14 17.82
N LYS A 32 -17.92 -10.00 17.08
CA LYS A 32 -18.90 -9.69 16.04
C LYS A 32 -18.99 -10.78 14.96
N TYR A 33 -17.85 -11.32 14.51
CA TYR A 33 -17.80 -12.26 13.40
C TYR A 33 -17.58 -13.72 13.80
N GLY A 34 -17.38 -14.02 15.08
CA GLY A 34 -17.13 -15.38 15.56
C GLY A 34 -15.82 -15.97 14.98
N ALA A 35 -14.80 -15.14 14.85
CA ALA A 35 -13.48 -15.45 14.30
C ALA A 35 -12.39 -14.86 15.20
N LYS A 36 -11.13 -15.24 15.02
CA LYS A 36 -10.01 -14.53 15.66
C LYS A 36 -9.46 -13.49 14.69
N ILE A 37 -9.73 -12.21 14.95
CA ILE A 37 -9.34 -11.12 14.06
C ILE A 37 -8.13 -10.38 14.65
N TYR A 38 -7.11 -10.20 13.82
CA TYR A 38 -5.93 -9.41 14.13
C TYR A 38 -5.79 -8.27 13.12
N LEU A 39 -5.39 -7.10 13.59
CA LEU A 39 -5.18 -5.92 12.76
C LEU A 39 -3.70 -5.54 12.72
N LYS A 40 -3.09 -5.59 11.54
CA LYS A 40 -1.77 -4.99 11.28
C LYS A 40 -1.92 -3.49 11.05
N LYS A 41 -1.58 -2.68 12.05
CA LYS A 41 -1.93 -1.25 12.10
C LYS A 41 -0.93 -0.36 11.36
N GLU A 42 -0.89 -0.41 10.02
CA GLU A 42 -0.02 0.46 9.21
C GLU A 42 -0.40 1.96 9.26
N ASN A 43 -1.57 2.31 9.79
CA ASN A 43 -1.91 3.69 10.16
C ASN A 43 -1.05 4.25 11.31
N ALA A 44 -0.40 3.39 12.11
CA ALA A 44 0.55 3.77 13.13
C ALA A 44 1.99 4.00 12.59
N GLN A 45 2.21 3.86 11.29
CA GLN A 45 3.50 4.11 10.66
C GLN A 45 3.87 5.61 10.70
N ARG A 46 5.17 5.94 10.56
CA ARG A 46 5.69 7.32 10.61
C ARG A 46 4.97 8.29 9.68
N VAL A 47 4.64 7.85 8.47
CA VAL A 47 3.84 8.62 7.49
C VAL A 47 2.37 8.19 7.46
N ARG A 48 1.91 7.45 8.47
CA ARG A 48 0.53 6.97 8.65
C ARG A 48 0.06 6.00 7.58
N SER A 49 0.99 5.35 6.87
CA SER A 49 0.71 4.29 5.90
C SER A 49 1.95 3.45 5.63
N PHE A 50 1.76 2.26 5.09
CA PHE A 50 2.83 1.34 4.70
C PHE A 50 3.74 1.88 3.58
N LYS A 51 3.35 2.92 2.87
CA LYS A 51 4.04 3.42 1.67
C LYS A 51 5.50 3.81 1.90
N ILE A 52 5.86 4.23 3.11
CA ILE A 52 7.26 4.50 3.47
C ILE A 52 8.17 3.30 3.25
N ARG A 53 7.67 2.08 3.47
CA ARG A 53 8.45 0.84 3.36
C ARG A 53 9.02 0.67 1.96
N GLY A 54 8.15 0.69 0.94
CA GLY A 54 8.55 0.58 -0.46
C GLY A 54 9.33 1.79 -0.95
N ALA A 55 8.90 3.01 -0.62
CA ALA A 55 9.58 4.23 -1.01
C ALA A 55 11.02 4.27 -0.47
N TYR A 56 11.21 3.98 0.83
CA TYR A 56 12.52 3.98 1.45
C TYR A 56 13.42 2.89 0.86
N TYR A 57 12.90 1.66 0.73
CA TYR A 57 13.71 0.58 0.19
C TYR A 57 14.12 0.85 -1.26
N ALA A 58 13.22 1.26 -2.14
CA ALA A 58 13.54 1.59 -3.52
C ALA A 58 14.60 2.70 -3.62
N ILE A 59 14.42 3.81 -2.90
CA ILE A 59 15.39 4.92 -2.91
C ILE A 59 16.75 4.50 -2.32
N SER A 60 16.76 3.59 -1.33
CA SER A 60 17.99 3.05 -0.75
C SER A 60 18.82 2.20 -1.72
N GLN A 61 18.21 1.68 -2.79
CA GLN A 61 18.90 0.86 -3.79
C GLN A 61 19.53 1.70 -4.91
N LEU A 62 19.28 3.01 -4.96
CA LEU A 62 19.85 3.90 -5.95
C LEU A 62 21.36 4.05 -5.76
N THR A 63 22.08 4.19 -6.86
CA THR A 63 23.51 4.52 -6.85
C THR A 63 23.74 5.92 -6.25
N LYS A 64 24.99 6.23 -5.92
CA LYS A 64 25.34 7.56 -5.42
C LYS A 64 25.00 8.65 -6.43
N GLU A 65 25.30 8.41 -7.68
CA GLU A 65 25.06 9.35 -8.79
C GLU A 65 23.53 9.58 -9.01
N GLU A 66 22.72 8.54 -8.90
CA GLU A 66 21.26 8.67 -8.98
C GLU A 66 20.69 9.48 -7.81
N ARG A 67 21.18 9.24 -6.59
CA ARG A 67 20.80 10.03 -5.40
C ARG A 67 21.19 11.49 -5.53
N GLU A 68 22.39 11.79 -6.04
CA GLU A 68 22.85 13.16 -6.26
C GLU A 68 22.02 13.91 -7.30
N ARG A 69 21.57 13.24 -8.38
CA ARG A 69 20.63 13.82 -9.36
C ARG A 69 19.23 14.01 -8.77
N GLY A 70 18.88 13.20 -7.78
CA GLY A 70 17.59 13.25 -7.11
C GLY A 70 16.49 12.41 -7.78
N VAL A 71 15.35 12.34 -7.12
CA VAL A 71 14.23 11.49 -7.52
C VAL A 71 13.00 12.30 -7.90
N VAL A 72 12.10 11.66 -8.63
CA VAL A 72 10.82 12.21 -9.05
C VAL A 72 9.70 11.22 -8.72
N CYS A 73 8.56 11.69 -8.27
CA CYS A 73 7.35 10.88 -8.25
C CYS A 73 6.11 11.71 -8.62
N ALA A 74 5.02 11.02 -8.97
CA ALA A 74 3.70 11.60 -9.18
C ALA A 74 2.73 10.98 -8.19
N SER A 75 2.30 11.75 -7.19
CA SER A 75 1.30 11.31 -6.21
C SER A 75 0.86 12.49 -5.35
N ALA A 76 -0.43 12.55 -5.03
CA ALA A 76 -0.98 13.50 -4.06
C ALA A 76 -1.32 12.85 -2.70
N GLY A 77 -0.94 11.57 -2.49
CA GLY A 77 -1.31 10.79 -1.30
C GLY A 77 -0.12 10.16 -0.59
N ASN A 78 -0.35 8.98 -0.05
CA ASN A 78 0.58 8.24 0.81
C ASN A 78 1.95 7.96 0.19
N HIS A 79 2.00 7.71 -1.14
CA HIS A 79 3.28 7.50 -1.82
C HIS A 79 4.14 8.77 -1.80
N ALA A 80 3.54 9.93 -2.09
CA ALA A 80 4.24 11.21 -2.01
C ALA A 80 4.80 11.48 -0.61
N GLN A 81 4.05 11.16 0.45
CA GLN A 81 4.52 11.29 1.83
C GLN A 81 5.66 10.33 2.14
N GLY A 82 5.59 9.08 1.66
CA GLY A 82 6.66 8.10 1.81
C GLY A 82 7.96 8.53 1.12
N VAL A 83 7.88 9.02 -0.14
CA VAL A 83 9.01 9.56 -0.88
C VAL A 83 9.57 10.80 -0.19
N ALA A 84 8.70 11.73 0.22
CA ALA A 84 9.09 12.97 0.89
C ALA A 84 9.85 12.71 2.20
N TYR A 85 9.31 11.85 3.06
CA TYR A 85 9.98 11.46 4.30
C TYR A 85 11.34 10.83 4.03
N THR A 86 11.40 9.88 3.10
CA THR A 86 12.64 9.19 2.74
C THR A 86 13.71 10.16 2.23
N CYS A 87 13.33 11.06 1.35
CA CYS A 87 14.27 12.03 0.77
C CYS A 87 14.79 13.03 1.80
N ASN A 88 13.94 13.43 2.74
CA ASN A 88 14.38 14.26 3.88
C ASN A 88 15.36 13.53 4.80
N GLU A 89 15.08 12.26 5.15
CA GLU A 89 15.98 11.43 5.97
C GLU A 89 17.33 11.19 5.28
N MET A 90 17.32 10.85 3.99
CA MET A 90 18.52 10.55 3.23
C MET A 90 19.23 11.78 2.64
N LYS A 91 18.66 12.99 2.80
CA LYS A 91 19.15 14.26 2.22
C LYS A 91 19.29 14.21 0.69
N ILE A 92 18.28 13.61 0.03
CA ILE A 92 18.20 13.44 -1.42
C ILE A 92 17.21 14.46 -2.01
N PRO A 93 17.56 15.24 -3.04
CA PRO A 93 16.61 16.12 -3.70
C PRO A 93 15.45 15.34 -4.33
N ALA A 94 14.21 15.76 -4.07
CA ALA A 94 13.05 15.16 -4.68
C ALA A 94 12.13 16.21 -5.33
N THR A 95 11.54 15.85 -6.47
CA THR A 95 10.48 16.64 -7.11
C THR A 95 9.21 15.81 -7.15
N ILE A 96 8.17 16.29 -6.47
CA ILE A 96 6.89 15.60 -6.35
C ILE A 96 5.84 16.36 -7.16
N PHE A 97 5.28 15.67 -8.15
CA PHE A 97 4.24 16.20 -9.01
C PHE A 97 2.85 15.85 -8.46
N MET A 98 1.98 16.85 -8.42
CA MET A 98 0.60 16.70 -7.97
C MET A 98 -0.33 17.49 -8.91
N PRO A 99 -1.59 17.06 -9.09
CA PRO A 99 -2.59 17.89 -9.76
C PRO A 99 -2.78 19.24 -9.06
N ILE A 100 -3.13 20.29 -9.81
CA ILE A 100 -3.43 21.60 -9.24
C ILE A 100 -4.66 21.58 -8.33
N THR A 101 -5.52 20.57 -8.49
CA THR A 101 -6.72 20.33 -7.67
C THR A 101 -6.43 19.65 -6.35
N THR A 102 -5.16 19.34 -6.04
CA THR A 102 -4.77 18.66 -4.79
C THR A 102 -5.11 19.51 -3.56
N PRO A 103 -5.83 18.96 -2.57
CA PRO A 103 -6.17 19.69 -1.35
C PRO A 103 -4.93 20.19 -0.60
N GLN A 104 -5.01 21.40 -0.04
CA GLN A 104 -3.91 22.04 0.69
C GLN A 104 -3.40 21.18 1.87
N GLN A 105 -4.30 20.44 2.50
CA GLN A 105 -3.93 19.51 3.57
C GLN A 105 -2.92 18.44 3.09
N LYS A 106 -3.16 17.84 1.91
CA LYS A 106 -2.26 16.83 1.33
C LYS A 106 -0.92 17.45 0.94
N ILE A 107 -0.94 18.64 0.34
CA ILE A 107 0.28 19.40 0.01
C ILE A 107 1.07 19.72 1.29
N GLY A 108 0.38 20.16 2.34
CA GLY A 108 0.98 20.47 3.65
C GLY A 108 1.65 19.26 4.29
N GLN A 109 1.05 18.07 4.19
CA GLN A 109 1.65 16.84 4.72
C GLN A 109 2.95 16.46 3.99
N VAL A 110 2.98 16.58 2.66
CA VAL A 110 4.20 16.30 1.89
C VAL A 110 5.31 17.31 2.21
N ARG A 111 4.97 18.59 2.36
CA ARG A 111 5.94 19.61 2.83
C ARG A 111 6.48 19.31 4.22
N PHE A 112 5.60 18.93 5.13
CA PHE A 112 5.97 18.58 6.51
C PHE A 112 6.98 17.42 6.55
N PHE A 113 6.74 16.35 5.79
CA PHE A 113 7.66 15.22 5.75
C PHE A 113 8.92 15.48 4.94
N GLY A 114 8.84 16.28 3.88
CA GLY A 114 9.93 16.50 2.94
C GLY A 114 10.95 17.56 3.35
N GLY A 115 10.55 18.50 4.24
CA GLY A 115 11.42 19.60 4.64
C GLY A 115 12.01 20.34 3.45
N ASP A 116 13.29 20.67 3.52
CA ASP A 116 14.02 21.41 2.49
C ASP A 116 14.44 20.59 1.27
N PHE A 117 14.26 19.25 1.34
CA PHE A 117 14.71 18.33 0.27
C PHE A 117 13.64 18.08 -0.79
N VAL A 118 12.42 18.59 -0.60
CA VAL A 118 11.29 18.32 -1.50
C VAL A 118 10.77 19.58 -2.17
N THR A 119 10.76 19.56 -3.50
CA THR A 119 10.08 20.53 -4.35
C THR A 119 8.75 19.95 -4.82
N ILE A 120 7.64 20.63 -4.57
CA ILE A 120 6.31 20.24 -5.05
C ILE A 120 5.99 21.05 -6.31
N LYS A 121 5.65 20.34 -7.40
CA LYS A 121 5.16 20.95 -8.65
C LYS A 121 3.68 20.61 -8.85
N LEU A 122 2.83 21.62 -8.84
CA LEU A 122 1.39 21.49 -9.14
C LEU A 122 1.20 21.64 -10.64
N VAL A 123 0.83 20.53 -11.34
CA VAL A 123 0.75 20.50 -12.81
C VAL A 123 -0.44 19.65 -13.26
N GLY A 124 -1.21 20.19 -14.20
CA GLY A 124 -2.41 19.52 -14.72
C GLY A 124 -3.56 19.51 -13.70
N ASP A 125 -4.74 19.18 -14.17
CA ASP A 125 -5.98 19.08 -13.39
C ASP A 125 -6.33 17.63 -13.02
N THR A 126 -5.65 16.66 -13.64
CA THR A 126 -5.84 15.23 -13.41
C THR A 126 -4.54 14.56 -12.95
N PHE A 127 -4.69 13.39 -12.32
CA PHE A 127 -3.53 12.56 -11.97
C PHE A 127 -2.70 12.18 -13.20
N ASP A 128 -3.35 11.78 -14.31
CA ASP A 128 -2.67 11.37 -15.54
C ASP A 128 -1.82 12.51 -16.14
N ALA A 129 -2.35 13.73 -16.14
CA ALA A 129 -1.61 14.91 -16.62
C ALA A 129 -0.38 15.20 -15.75
N SER A 130 -0.55 15.12 -14.43
CA SER A 130 0.54 15.29 -13.46
C SER A 130 1.59 14.18 -13.58
N ALA A 131 1.17 12.93 -13.73
CA ALA A 131 2.06 11.79 -13.90
C ALA A 131 2.87 11.87 -15.20
N LYS A 132 2.22 12.29 -16.30
CA LYS A 132 2.93 12.53 -17.57
C LYS A 132 3.99 13.62 -17.42
N ALA A 133 3.64 14.75 -16.82
CA ALA A 133 4.59 15.84 -16.57
C ALA A 133 5.79 15.39 -15.71
N ALA A 134 5.54 14.52 -14.72
CA ALA A 134 6.59 13.93 -13.89
C ALA A 134 7.52 13.03 -14.70
N GLN A 135 6.97 12.19 -15.59
CA GLN A 135 7.77 11.33 -16.48
C GLN A 135 8.61 12.15 -17.46
N ASP A 136 8.01 13.15 -18.11
CA ASP A 136 8.73 14.05 -19.04
C ASP A 136 9.87 14.78 -18.29
N TYR A 137 9.63 15.27 -17.08
CA TYR A 137 10.64 15.90 -16.25
C TYR A 137 11.75 14.93 -15.81
N THR A 138 11.39 13.69 -15.50
CA THR A 138 12.36 12.64 -15.14
C THR A 138 13.39 12.43 -16.24
N VAL A 139 12.91 12.35 -17.49
CA VAL A 139 13.78 12.19 -18.67
C VAL A 139 14.63 13.46 -18.92
N ALA A 140 14.00 14.63 -18.91
CA ALA A 140 14.66 15.90 -19.19
C ALA A 140 15.77 16.23 -18.20
N GLU A 141 15.58 15.91 -16.92
CA GLU A 141 16.55 16.20 -15.85
C GLU A 141 17.44 14.99 -15.50
N ASN A 142 17.34 13.90 -16.25
CA ASN A 142 18.08 12.64 -16.00
C ASN A 142 17.98 12.17 -14.53
N ARG A 143 16.76 12.21 -13.96
CA ARG A 143 16.47 11.80 -12.59
C ARG A 143 15.85 10.40 -12.56
N THR A 144 15.71 9.84 -11.36
CA THR A 144 15.07 8.52 -11.18
C THR A 144 13.61 8.69 -10.78
N PHE A 145 12.69 8.04 -11.50
CA PHE A 145 11.29 8.00 -11.13
C PHE A 145 11.06 6.91 -10.09
N ILE A 146 10.36 7.23 -9.01
CA ILE A 146 9.97 6.28 -7.96
C ILE A 146 8.50 5.91 -8.17
N ASP A 147 8.28 4.71 -8.69
CA ASP A 147 6.95 4.19 -9.00
C ASP A 147 6.18 3.88 -7.71
N PRO A 148 4.86 4.15 -7.62
CA PRO A 148 4.07 3.92 -6.42
C PRO A 148 3.78 2.44 -6.10
N PHE A 149 3.97 1.50 -7.04
CA PHE A 149 3.62 0.09 -6.88
C PHE A 149 4.25 -0.88 -7.88
N ASP A 150 4.56 -0.45 -9.14
CA ASP A 150 5.02 -1.38 -10.20
C ASP A 150 6.55 -1.43 -10.33
N ASP A 151 7.20 -1.50 -9.19
CA ASP A 151 8.64 -1.59 -9.05
C ASP A 151 9.02 -2.74 -8.09
N PRO A 152 9.98 -3.61 -8.41
CA PRO A 152 10.32 -4.77 -7.58
C PRO A 152 10.88 -4.38 -6.21
N TYR A 153 11.60 -3.26 -6.08
CA TYR A 153 12.09 -2.79 -4.80
C TYR A 153 10.96 -2.20 -3.95
N VAL A 154 10.03 -1.48 -4.58
CA VAL A 154 8.82 -1.00 -3.90
C VAL A 154 8.01 -2.18 -3.38
N GLN A 155 7.76 -3.20 -4.20
CA GLN A 155 7.02 -4.39 -3.79
C GLN A 155 7.73 -5.15 -2.66
N ALA A 156 9.05 -5.31 -2.73
CA ALA A 156 9.84 -5.94 -1.66
C ALA A 156 9.72 -5.18 -0.33
N GLY A 157 9.78 -3.85 -0.37
CA GLY A 157 9.57 -3.00 0.79
C GLY A 157 8.18 -3.18 1.40
N GLN A 158 7.12 -3.19 0.56
CA GLN A 158 5.74 -3.42 1.01
C GLN A 158 5.54 -4.82 1.59
N GLY A 159 6.23 -5.82 1.03
CA GLY A 159 6.21 -7.21 1.53
C GLY A 159 6.69 -7.36 2.97
N THR A 160 7.45 -6.39 3.50
CA THR A 160 7.91 -6.42 4.90
C THR A 160 6.77 -6.34 5.90
N VAL A 161 5.58 -5.90 5.49
CA VAL A 161 4.36 -6.01 6.30
C VAL A 161 4.07 -7.48 6.63
N ALA A 162 4.13 -8.36 5.63
CA ALA A 162 3.92 -9.79 5.84
C ALA A 162 5.06 -10.44 6.63
N TYR A 163 6.30 -9.99 6.42
CA TYR A 163 7.43 -10.42 7.24
C TYR A 163 7.17 -10.18 8.73
N GLU A 164 6.75 -8.96 9.09
CA GLU A 164 6.43 -8.60 10.47
C GLU A 164 5.23 -9.39 11.01
N ILE A 165 4.16 -9.57 10.22
CA ILE A 165 3.00 -10.38 10.60
C ILE A 165 3.43 -11.81 10.95
N LEU A 166 4.20 -12.49 10.10
CA LEU A 166 4.60 -13.88 10.34
C LEU A 166 5.64 -14.01 11.47
N GLU A 167 6.53 -13.03 11.64
CA GLU A 167 7.47 -13.04 12.78
C GLU A 167 6.75 -12.85 14.12
N GLU A 168 5.75 -11.96 14.17
CA GLU A 168 4.92 -11.75 15.36
C GLU A 168 4.07 -12.99 15.64
N ALA A 169 3.40 -13.52 14.61
CA ALA A 169 2.61 -14.75 14.70
C ALA A 169 3.42 -15.91 15.27
N ARG A 170 4.66 -16.07 14.83
CA ARG A 170 5.55 -17.12 15.33
C ARG A 170 5.90 -16.93 16.80
N LYS A 171 6.12 -15.69 17.26
CA LYS A 171 6.43 -15.39 18.68
C LYS A 171 5.23 -15.63 19.59
N GLU A 172 4.04 -15.28 19.12
CA GLU A 172 2.79 -15.37 19.88
C GLU A 172 2.05 -16.71 19.67
N SER A 173 2.62 -17.64 18.87
CA SER A 173 1.99 -18.91 18.50
C SER A 173 0.61 -18.73 17.89
N ILE A 174 0.49 -17.78 16.94
CA ILE A 174 -0.71 -17.51 16.18
C ILE A 174 -0.62 -18.23 14.82
N ASP A 175 -1.61 -19.06 14.52
CA ASP A 175 -1.74 -19.71 13.22
C ASP A 175 -2.83 -18.99 12.41
N PHE A 176 -2.42 -18.22 11.40
CA PHE A 176 -3.35 -17.55 10.50
C PHE A 176 -3.88 -18.51 9.43
N ASP A 177 -5.19 -18.47 9.22
CA ASP A 177 -5.84 -19.13 8.07
C ASP A 177 -5.84 -18.22 6.84
N THR A 178 -6.07 -16.92 7.03
CA THR A 178 -6.27 -15.97 5.93
C THR A 178 -5.69 -14.59 6.26
N VAL A 179 -5.12 -13.94 5.26
CA VAL A 179 -4.69 -12.53 5.32
C VAL A 179 -5.46 -11.71 4.27
N LEU A 180 -6.15 -10.66 4.71
CA LEU A 180 -6.92 -9.73 3.88
C LEU A 180 -6.07 -8.50 3.56
N VAL A 181 -5.88 -8.20 2.28
CA VAL A 181 -5.00 -7.10 1.83
C VAL A 181 -5.75 -6.14 0.93
N PRO A 182 -5.82 -4.83 1.24
CA PRO A 182 -6.43 -3.85 0.36
C PRO A 182 -5.61 -3.67 -0.94
N VAL A 183 -6.29 -3.57 -2.07
CA VAL A 183 -5.69 -3.57 -3.41
C VAL A 183 -6.09 -2.31 -4.19
N GLY A 184 -5.08 -1.50 -4.51
CA GLY A 184 -5.16 -0.46 -5.54
C GLY A 184 -4.28 -0.85 -6.73
N GLY A 185 -3.12 -0.22 -6.90
CA GLY A 185 -2.14 -0.58 -7.95
C GLY A 185 -1.46 -1.94 -7.78
N GLY A 186 -1.62 -2.58 -6.61
CA GLY A 186 -1.19 -3.95 -6.34
C GLY A 186 0.17 -4.09 -5.64
N GLY A 187 0.87 -3.00 -5.31
CA GLY A 187 2.21 -3.10 -4.72
C GLY A 187 2.25 -3.79 -3.35
N LEU A 188 1.27 -3.52 -2.48
CA LEU A 188 1.18 -4.17 -1.17
C LEU A 188 0.87 -5.65 -1.31
N ILE A 189 -0.20 -5.98 -2.03
CA ILE A 189 -0.62 -7.38 -2.18
C ILE A 189 0.42 -8.23 -2.92
N ALA A 190 1.13 -7.67 -3.90
CA ALA A 190 2.23 -8.34 -4.58
C ALA A 190 3.36 -8.72 -3.61
N GLY A 191 3.78 -7.77 -2.76
CA GLY A 191 4.81 -8.01 -1.75
C GLY A 191 4.37 -9.00 -0.68
N VAL A 192 3.19 -8.77 -0.10
CA VAL A 192 2.61 -9.59 0.98
C VAL A 192 2.37 -11.02 0.50
N SER A 193 1.67 -11.18 -0.62
CA SER A 193 1.33 -12.52 -1.13
C SER A 193 2.57 -13.32 -1.54
N THR A 194 3.56 -12.68 -2.16
CA THR A 194 4.82 -13.36 -2.51
C THR A 194 5.53 -13.87 -1.26
N TYR A 195 5.65 -13.03 -0.22
CA TYR A 195 6.32 -13.46 1.00
C TYR A 195 5.56 -14.59 1.69
N ILE A 196 4.24 -14.46 1.86
CA ILE A 196 3.41 -15.48 2.51
C ILE A 196 3.50 -16.82 1.74
N LYS A 197 3.27 -16.81 0.43
CA LYS A 197 3.21 -18.04 -0.36
C LYS A 197 4.55 -18.77 -0.46
N GLU A 198 5.67 -18.06 -0.38
CA GLU A 198 7.00 -18.68 -0.36
C GLU A 198 7.44 -19.15 1.03
N THR A 199 6.84 -18.66 2.12
CA THR A 199 7.24 -19.00 3.51
C THR A 199 6.22 -19.85 4.25
N ASN A 200 4.94 -19.60 4.06
CA ASN A 200 3.82 -20.36 4.63
C ASN A 200 2.66 -20.45 3.62
N PRO A 201 2.75 -21.36 2.61
CA PRO A 201 1.76 -21.44 1.53
C PRO A 201 0.37 -21.89 1.97
N ALA A 202 0.22 -22.38 3.20
CA ALA A 202 -1.07 -22.78 3.75
C ALA A 202 -1.98 -21.57 4.06
N ILE A 203 -1.39 -20.40 4.32
CA ILE A 203 -2.16 -19.17 4.55
C ILE A 203 -2.76 -18.68 3.23
N GLU A 204 -4.08 -18.48 3.22
CA GLU A 204 -4.77 -17.87 2.09
C GLU A 204 -4.55 -16.35 2.09
N VAL A 205 -4.33 -15.78 0.91
CA VAL A 205 -4.24 -14.32 0.73
C VAL A 205 -5.40 -13.86 -0.14
N LEU A 206 -6.26 -13.04 0.42
CA LEU A 206 -7.41 -12.46 -0.28
C LEU A 206 -7.17 -10.97 -0.52
N GLY A 207 -7.36 -10.53 -1.76
CA GLY A 207 -7.30 -9.11 -2.11
C GLY A 207 -8.66 -8.44 -1.91
N VAL A 208 -8.66 -7.20 -1.43
CA VAL A 208 -9.88 -6.41 -1.22
C VAL A 208 -9.83 -5.15 -2.04
N GLU A 209 -10.82 -4.94 -2.90
CA GLU A 209 -10.98 -3.75 -3.73
C GLU A 209 -12.28 -3.02 -3.38
N ALA A 210 -12.30 -1.68 -3.45
CA ALA A 210 -13.54 -0.91 -3.44
C ALA A 210 -14.31 -1.16 -4.75
N ASN A 211 -15.63 -1.34 -4.66
CA ASN A 211 -16.45 -1.70 -5.83
C ASN A 211 -16.36 -0.70 -6.98
N GLY A 212 -16.20 0.59 -6.67
CA GLY A 212 -16.04 1.64 -7.66
C GLY A 212 -14.65 1.70 -8.33
N ALA A 213 -13.67 0.84 -7.93
CA ALA A 213 -12.31 0.89 -8.47
C ALA A 213 -11.65 -0.50 -8.53
N ARG A 214 -12.34 -1.50 -9.09
CA ARG A 214 -11.88 -2.90 -9.17
C ARG A 214 -10.92 -3.16 -10.33
N SER A 215 -9.79 -2.46 -10.35
CA SER A 215 -8.82 -2.53 -11.45
C SER A 215 -8.04 -3.84 -11.51
N MET A 216 -7.75 -4.48 -10.38
CA MET A 216 -7.10 -5.79 -10.34
C MET A 216 -8.06 -6.91 -10.81
N LYS A 217 -9.32 -6.85 -10.39
CA LYS A 217 -10.36 -7.77 -10.88
C LYS A 217 -10.54 -7.67 -12.39
N ALA A 218 -10.63 -6.45 -12.92
CA ALA A 218 -10.71 -6.21 -14.36
C ALA A 218 -9.47 -6.74 -15.10
N ALA A 219 -8.28 -6.59 -14.51
CA ALA A 219 -7.06 -7.15 -15.07
C ALA A 219 -7.08 -8.69 -15.07
N PHE A 220 -7.63 -9.33 -14.04
CA PHE A 220 -7.79 -10.79 -13.99
C PHE A 220 -8.73 -11.30 -15.10
N GLU A 221 -9.83 -10.59 -15.34
CA GLU A 221 -10.82 -10.93 -16.37
C GLU A 221 -10.28 -10.73 -17.80
N ALA A 222 -9.47 -9.68 -17.98
CA ALA A 222 -8.87 -9.36 -19.27
C ALA A 222 -7.60 -10.15 -19.59
N GLY A 223 -7.02 -10.87 -18.62
CA GLY A 223 -5.74 -11.56 -18.78
C GLY A 223 -4.51 -10.65 -18.76
N GLY A 224 -4.64 -9.42 -18.26
CA GLY A 224 -3.56 -8.43 -18.14
C GLY A 224 -4.06 -7.06 -17.69
N PRO A 225 -3.15 -6.13 -17.35
CA PRO A 225 -3.52 -4.79 -16.89
C PRO A 225 -4.34 -4.01 -17.92
N VAL A 226 -5.55 -3.62 -17.55
CA VAL A 226 -6.46 -2.78 -18.35
C VAL A 226 -6.77 -1.48 -17.61
N LYS A 227 -7.04 -0.41 -18.37
CA LYS A 227 -7.43 0.88 -17.80
C LYS A 227 -8.96 0.93 -17.68
N LEU A 228 -9.47 1.11 -16.47
CA LEU A 228 -10.88 1.40 -16.22
C LEU A 228 -11.24 2.78 -16.79
N LYS A 229 -12.43 2.88 -17.39
CA LYS A 229 -12.91 4.15 -17.95
C LYS A 229 -13.17 5.19 -16.86
N GLU A 230 -13.83 4.76 -15.81
CA GLU A 230 -14.21 5.59 -14.67
C GLU A 230 -13.94 4.81 -13.39
N ILE A 231 -13.63 5.53 -12.31
CA ILE A 231 -13.46 4.98 -10.96
C ILE A 231 -14.09 5.92 -9.93
N ASP A 232 -14.63 5.35 -8.88
CA ASP A 232 -14.94 6.10 -7.66
C ASP A 232 -13.63 6.38 -6.88
N LYS A 233 -13.49 7.61 -6.39
CA LYS A 233 -12.30 8.07 -5.66
C LYS A 233 -12.49 8.16 -4.16
N PHE A 234 -13.59 7.64 -3.62
CA PHE A 234 -13.85 7.66 -2.18
C PHE A 234 -12.71 7.00 -1.40
N ALA A 235 -12.34 5.79 -1.77
CA ALA A 235 -11.19 5.10 -1.17
C ALA A 235 -9.89 5.45 -1.93
N ASP A 236 -9.49 6.71 -1.90
CA ASP A 236 -8.45 7.30 -2.76
C ASP A 236 -7.09 6.61 -2.69
N GLY A 237 -6.73 6.02 -1.54
CA GLY A 237 -5.50 5.24 -1.36
C GLY A 237 -5.45 3.94 -2.18
N ILE A 238 -6.62 3.43 -2.62
CA ILE A 238 -6.75 2.24 -3.48
C ILE A 238 -7.51 2.51 -4.78
N ALA A 239 -7.95 3.73 -5.04
CA ALA A 239 -8.66 4.12 -6.25
C ALA A 239 -7.68 4.32 -7.43
N VAL A 240 -7.32 3.22 -8.10
CA VAL A 240 -6.35 3.19 -9.21
C VAL A 240 -7.04 2.72 -10.49
N GLN A 241 -6.88 3.46 -11.59
CA GLN A 241 -7.50 3.10 -12.87
C GLN A 241 -6.86 1.89 -13.56
N LYS A 242 -5.56 1.66 -13.32
CA LYS A 242 -4.81 0.58 -13.96
C LYS A 242 -3.75 0.05 -13.00
N VAL A 243 -3.74 -1.25 -12.79
CA VAL A 243 -2.71 -1.95 -12.01
C VAL A 243 -1.38 -2.02 -12.79
N GLY A 244 -0.29 -2.30 -12.09
CA GLY A 244 1.00 -2.56 -12.70
C GLY A 244 1.08 -3.93 -13.37
N GLN A 245 2.04 -4.10 -14.29
CA GLN A 245 2.29 -5.40 -14.92
C GLN A 245 2.89 -6.39 -13.91
N LEU A 246 3.92 -5.97 -13.18
CA LEU A 246 4.58 -6.83 -12.17
C LEU A 246 3.64 -7.16 -11.02
N THR A 247 2.84 -6.17 -10.58
CA THR A 247 1.88 -6.38 -9.50
C THR A 247 0.75 -7.32 -9.92
N TYR A 248 0.26 -7.21 -11.17
CA TYR A 248 -0.71 -8.13 -11.73
C TYR A 248 -0.18 -9.58 -11.75
N GLU A 249 1.04 -9.79 -12.28
CA GLU A 249 1.64 -11.11 -12.38
C GLU A 249 1.82 -11.78 -11.01
N ALA A 250 2.33 -11.04 -10.02
CA ALA A 250 2.50 -11.52 -8.66
C ALA A 250 1.16 -11.85 -7.99
N THR A 251 0.17 -10.96 -8.13
CA THR A 251 -1.18 -11.14 -7.56
C THR A 251 -1.89 -12.33 -8.20
N ARG A 252 -1.84 -12.43 -9.54
CA ARG A 252 -2.45 -13.55 -10.27
C ARG A 252 -1.91 -14.92 -9.88
N LYS A 253 -0.61 -14.97 -9.54
CA LYS A 253 0.07 -16.19 -9.11
C LYS A 253 -0.26 -16.60 -7.68
N ASN A 254 -0.40 -15.64 -6.77
CA ASN A 254 -0.30 -15.88 -5.32
C ASN A 254 -1.60 -15.63 -4.55
N VAL A 255 -2.62 -15.03 -5.16
CA VAL A 255 -3.85 -14.59 -4.48
C VAL A 255 -5.01 -15.48 -4.88
N GLU A 256 -5.73 -15.99 -3.90
CA GLU A 256 -6.84 -16.94 -4.09
C GLU A 256 -8.05 -16.28 -4.73
N THR A 257 -8.42 -15.10 -4.23
CA THR A 257 -9.57 -14.36 -4.77
C THR A 257 -9.49 -12.86 -4.49
N LEU A 258 -10.31 -12.09 -5.21
CA LEU A 258 -10.46 -10.64 -5.07
C LEU A 258 -11.89 -10.32 -4.63
N ILE A 259 -12.02 -9.75 -3.44
CA ILE A 259 -13.29 -9.38 -2.81
C ILE A 259 -13.60 -7.92 -3.17
N GLY A 260 -14.80 -7.65 -3.61
CA GLY A 260 -15.31 -6.29 -3.77
C GLY A 260 -16.07 -5.84 -2.54
N VAL A 261 -15.83 -4.61 -2.09
CA VAL A 261 -16.51 -4.01 -0.95
C VAL A 261 -17.16 -2.70 -1.38
N ASP A 262 -18.40 -2.50 -0.96
CA ASP A 262 -19.18 -1.29 -1.23
C ASP A 262 -18.63 -0.09 -0.44
N GLU A 263 -18.62 1.09 -1.03
CA GLU A 263 -18.11 2.33 -0.43
C GLU A 263 -18.94 2.75 0.80
N GLY A 264 -20.23 2.43 0.80
CA GLY A 264 -21.10 2.63 1.97
C GLY A 264 -20.64 1.78 3.15
N LEU A 265 -20.35 0.49 2.91
CA LEU A 265 -19.84 -0.41 3.94
C LEU A 265 -18.46 0.01 4.46
N ILE A 266 -17.57 0.53 3.57
CA ILE A 266 -16.30 1.12 4.00
C ILE A 266 -16.53 2.33 4.92
N SER A 267 -17.51 3.18 4.58
CA SER A 267 -17.88 4.35 5.40
C SER A 267 -18.40 3.95 6.79
N GLU A 268 -19.30 2.97 6.86
CA GLU A 268 -19.80 2.43 8.11
C GLU A 268 -18.67 1.84 8.96
N THR A 269 -17.76 1.09 8.32
CA THR A 269 -16.60 0.51 9.00
C THR A 269 -15.68 1.57 9.57
N LEU A 270 -15.46 2.70 8.87
CA LEU A 270 -14.68 3.83 9.40
C LEU A 270 -15.29 4.40 10.68
N ILE A 271 -16.62 4.57 10.69
CA ILE A 271 -17.36 5.04 11.87
C ILE A 271 -17.22 4.05 13.03
N ASP A 272 -17.36 2.77 12.76
CA ASP A 272 -17.22 1.72 13.77
C ASP A 272 -15.82 1.64 14.36
N LEU A 273 -14.78 1.66 13.52
CA LEU A 273 -13.39 1.69 13.96
C LEU A 273 -13.12 2.89 14.87
N TYR A 274 -13.58 4.07 14.47
CA TYR A 274 -13.40 5.28 15.27
C TYR A 274 -14.21 5.24 16.57
N SER A 275 -15.53 5.02 16.48
CA SER A 275 -16.44 5.21 17.60
C SER A 275 -16.38 4.08 18.65
N LYS A 276 -16.08 2.85 18.23
CA LYS A 276 -16.06 1.66 19.10
C LYS A 276 -14.66 1.27 19.54
N GLN A 277 -13.62 1.65 18.79
CA GLN A 277 -12.27 1.16 19.03
C GLN A 277 -11.21 2.29 19.10
N GLY A 278 -11.57 3.54 18.81
CA GLY A 278 -10.64 4.67 18.79
C GLY A 278 -9.58 4.56 17.69
N ILE A 279 -9.84 3.75 16.64
CA ILE A 279 -8.93 3.58 15.51
C ILE A 279 -9.27 4.59 14.43
N VAL A 280 -8.32 5.44 14.08
CA VAL A 280 -8.43 6.37 12.95
C VAL A 280 -7.74 5.75 11.74
N ALA A 281 -8.50 5.43 10.70
CA ALA A 281 -8.02 4.89 9.45
C ALA A 281 -8.49 5.76 8.27
N GLU A 282 -7.83 5.66 7.12
CA GLU A 282 -8.35 6.17 5.87
C GLU A 282 -9.28 5.11 5.21
N PRO A 283 -10.13 5.50 4.25
CA PRO A 283 -11.03 4.55 3.57
C PRO A 283 -10.32 3.33 2.99
N ALA A 284 -9.13 3.52 2.41
CA ALA A 284 -8.32 2.43 1.87
C ALA A 284 -7.88 1.42 2.94
N GLY A 285 -7.56 1.88 4.16
CA GLY A 285 -7.21 1.01 5.28
C GLY A 285 -8.42 0.29 5.87
N ALA A 286 -9.59 0.94 5.89
CA ALA A 286 -10.83 0.33 6.37
C ALA A 286 -11.41 -0.72 5.42
N ALA A 287 -11.05 -0.70 4.14
CA ALA A 287 -11.60 -1.60 3.13
C ALA A 287 -11.38 -3.09 3.48
N SER A 288 -10.18 -3.47 3.98
CA SER A 288 -9.92 -4.85 4.39
C SER A 288 -10.74 -5.26 5.63
N VAL A 289 -11.01 -4.34 6.55
CA VAL A 289 -11.90 -4.59 7.71
C VAL A 289 -13.35 -4.69 7.26
N ALA A 290 -13.80 -3.85 6.32
CA ALA A 290 -15.14 -3.92 5.75
C ALA A 290 -15.40 -5.25 5.02
N ALA A 291 -14.37 -5.87 4.44
CA ALA A 291 -14.49 -7.19 3.82
C ALA A 291 -14.89 -8.31 4.80
N LEU A 292 -14.67 -8.15 6.10
CA LEU A 292 -15.10 -9.12 7.12
C LEU A 292 -16.63 -9.31 7.11
N GLU A 293 -17.41 -8.26 6.84
CA GLU A 293 -18.87 -8.35 6.70
C GLU A 293 -19.26 -9.19 5.49
N VAL A 294 -18.60 -8.94 4.34
CA VAL A 294 -18.85 -9.69 3.10
C VAL A 294 -18.46 -11.17 3.25
N LEU A 295 -17.48 -11.45 4.08
CA LEU A 295 -16.90 -12.77 4.31
C LEU A 295 -17.40 -13.43 5.60
N SER A 296 -18.42 -12.90 6.27
CA SER A 296 -18.81 -13.27 7.63
C SER A 296 -19.01 -14.78 7.82
N ASP A 297 -19.68 -15.45 6.87
CA ASP A 297 -19.84 -16.92 6.92
C ASP A 297 -18.55 -17.68 6.65
N TYR A 298 -17.72 -17.15 5.76
CA TYR A 298 -16.46 -17.79 5.35
C TYR A 298 -15.39 -17.76 6.45
N ILE A 299 -15.32 -16.68 7.22
CA ILE A 299 -14.28 -16.47 8.25
C ILE A 299 -14.61 -17.08 9.61
N LYS A 300 -15.86 -17.53 9.82
CA LYS A 300 -16.32 -18.06 11.09
C LYS A 300 -15.44 -19.19 11.60
N GLY A 301 -14.93 -19.05 12.82
CA GLY A 301 -14.01 -20.00 13.45
C GLY A 301 -12.57 -19.94 12.98
N LYS A 302 -12.24 -19.08 12.00
CA LYS A 302 -10.87 -18.91 11.47
C LYS A 302 -10.08 -17.83 12.21
N THR A 303 -8.77 -17.81 11.98
CA THR A 303 -7.84 -16.77 12.44
C THR A 303 -7.45 -15.89 11.24
N ILE A 304 -7.80 -14.61 11.28
CA ILE A 304 -7.71 -13.66 10.16
C ILE A 304 -6.79 -12.49 10.52
N CYS A 305 -5.96 -12.06 9.58
CA CYS A 305 -5.22 -10.81 9.67
C CYS A 305 -5.66 -9.83 8.57
#